data_c02c79a6711d3ff476ad810814e32e30
#
_entry.id   c02c79a6711d3ff476ad810814e32e30
#
_cell.length_a   1.000
_cell.length_b   1.000
_cell.length_c   1.000
_cell.angle_alpha   90.00
_cell.angle_beta   90.00
_cell.angle_gamma   90.00
#
_symmetry.space_group_name_H-M   'P 1'
#
loop_
_entity.id
_entity.type
_entity.pdbx_description
1 polymer ?
#
loop_
_entity_poly.entity_id
_entity_poly.type
_entity_poly.pdbx_seq_one_letter_code
_entity_poly.pdbx_strand_id
1 'polypeptide(L)'
;MRIRVFESRLAILALLLALNISSGAARRPNILLIFSDDHAKKALSCYGNKDIQTPGLDRLADGGMRFDHALTPNSFCTPSRAVALTGKYSHKNGVTKLNQMFDGSQQTFPKLLQKAGYETSLFGKWHLLSQPTGFDHYCVQKMQGRPFDPIVFEPRHKWILWGKETRKTYLKGGRTIKGYNNDVITTEALDWLKEKRDTNKPFCLLLHPKPPHEPYTPPIDYEDFLKDVVIPEPATLLDDYKGRTQEAIADQMTANRIILKPTFKKLRADLKKNNPKITHDEMTRALYQEYIKGYYRLVKSVDDNVARVLDYLEESGLGQNTLVIYTSDQGFSLGEHGFYNKQWMYEAPLHQPLLVRFPGIIKAGTVHKSMVNHVDLAPTLLDFAGLPIPEDMQGHSLKPILEGKAKQVRDASYYHFYEHGKRLPEMIGIRTATHKLIHYPTMDKRHQWELFDLLNDPEEMKNLYGERKHRATRENLKGDLRQLIKQLDDPVEAPALTGTGKRLVARLDAGAINQIRFETLSSRFETPVGIRSQIVPEIGQVATKN
;
A
#
# COMPACT_ATOMS: atom_id res chain seq x y z
N MET A 1 -31.84 -8.85 -68.41
CA MET A 1 -30.88 -7.86 -67.84
C MET A 1 -31.16 -7.39 -66.41
N ARG A 2 -32.36 -7.60 -65.84
CA ARG A 2 -32.72 -7.19 -64.47
C ARG A 2 -32.30 -8.19 -63.36
N ILE A 3 -32.09 -9.47 -63.66
CA ILE A 3 -31.76 -10.50 -62.65
C ILE A 3 -30.29 -10.43 -62.22
N ARG A 4 -29.36 -10.12 -63.13
CA ARG A 4 -27.91 -10.02 -62.80
C ARG A 4 -27.51 -8.82 -61.91
N VAL A 5 -28.33 -7.74 -61.87
CA VAL A 5 -28.08 -6.57 -61.05
C VAL A 5 -28.54 -6.80 -59.58
N PHE A 6 -29.49 -7.71 -59.37
CA PHE A 6 -29.97 -8.04 -58.05
C PHE A 6 -29.00 -8.95 -57.31
N GLU A 7 -28.43 -9.93 -57.99
CA GLU A 7 -27.42 -10.85 -57.41
C GLU A 7 -26.11 -10.14 -57.03
N SER A 8 -25.67 -9.16 -57.84
CA SER A 8 -24.48 -8.38 -57.52
C SER A 8 -24.69 -7.42 -56.34
N ARG A 9 -25.90 -6.90 -56.11
CA ARG A 9 -26.22 -6.08 -54.93
C ARG A 9 -26.32 -6.90 -53.64
N LEU A 10 -26.86 -8.13 -53.70
CA LEU A 10 -26.85 -9.05 -52.57
C LEU A 10 -25.45 -9.50 -52.22
N ALA A 11 -24.59 -9.77 -53.21
CA ALA A 11 -23.20 -10.14 -52.97
C ALA A 11 -22.37 -9.00 -52.35
N ILE A 12 -22.60 -7.76 -52.76
CA ILE A 12 -21.95 -6.58 -52.19
C ILE A 12 -22.47 -6.31 -50.76
N LEU A 13 -23.78 -6.49 -50.51
CA LEU A 13 -24.34 -6.33 -49.17
C LEU A 13 -23.86 -7.45 -48.22
N ALA A 14 -23.74 -8.69 -48.73
CA ALA A 14 -23.15 -9.79 -47.98
C ALA A 14 -21.65 -9.59 -47.73
N LEU A 15 -20.92 -9.00 -48.67
CA LEU A 15 -19.50 -8.67 -48.49
C LEU A 15 -19.33 -7.49 -47.51
N LEU A 16 -20.21 -6.50 -47.52
CA LEU A 16 -20.23 -5.39 -46.54
C LEU A 16 -20.69 -5.86 -45.15
N LEU A 17 -21.61 -6.81 -45.06
CA LEU A 17 -21.95 -7.47 -43.80
C LEU A 17 -20.81 -8.40 -43.32
N ALA A 18 -20.13 -9.11 -44.21
CA ALA A 18 -18.99 -9.95 -43.87
C ALA A 18 -17.76 -9.12 -43.46
N LEU A 19 -17.59 -7.93 -43.99
CA LEU A 19 -16.56 -6.96 -43.58
C LEU A 19 -16.88 -6.30 -42.22
N ASN A 20 -18.15 -6.26 -41.80
CA ASN A 20 -18.55 -5.80 -40.46
C ASN A 20 -18.60 -6.93 -39.41
N ILE A 21 -18.48 -8.22 -39.84
CA ILE A 21 -18.22 -9.36 -38.97
C ILE A 21 -16.70 -9.69 -38.99
N SER A 22 -15.86 -8.73 -39.21
CA SER A 22 -14.52 -8.75 -38.64
C SER A 22 -14.76 -8.80 -37.13
N SER A 23 -14.76 -10.02 -36.59
CA SER A 23 -14.81 -10.29 -35.17
C SER A 23 -13.88 -9.31 -34.49
N GLY A 24 -14.43 -8.24 -33.93
CA GLY A 24 -13.74 -7.44 -32.96
C GLY A 24 -13.41 -8.37 -31.80
N ALA A 25 -12.29 -9.10 -31.88
CA ALA A 25 -11.68 -9.67 -30.72
C ALA A 25 -11.63 -8.51 -29.74
N ALA A 26 -12.42 -8.60 -28.66
CA ALA A 26 -12.58 -7.52 -27.70
C ALA A 26 -11.18 -7.02 -27.36
N ARG A 27 -10.88 -5.77 -27.73
CA ARG A 27 -9.54 -5.21 -27.55
C ARG A 27 -9.17 -5.35 -26.08
N ARG A 28 -8.10 -6.07 -25.76
CA ARG A 28 -7.65 -6.25 -24.38
C ARG A 28 -7.58 -4.88 -23.70
N PRO A 29 -8.07 -4.74 -22.46
CA PRO A 29 -8.04 -3.46 -21.77
C PRO A 29 -6.62 -3.01 -21.49
N ASN A 30 -6.38 -1.71 -21.49
CA ASN A 30 -5.23 -1.15 -20.83
C ASN A 30 -5.41 -1.31 -19.31
N ILE A 31 -4.30 -1.36 -18.60
CA ILE A 31 -4.26 -1.50 -17.15
C ILE A 31 -3.45 -0.34 -16.56
N LEU A 32 -4.07 0.39 -15.62
CA LEU A 32 -3.40 1.39 -14.80
C LEU A 32 -3.58 1.00 -13.34
N LEU A 33 -2.48 0.63 -12.67
CA LEU A 33 -2.43 0.40 -11.24
C LEU A 33 -1.70 1.56 -10.54
N ILE A 34 -2.44 2.39 -9.81
CA ILE A 34 -1.88 3.43 -8.94
C ILE A 34 -1.76 2.85 -7.54
N PHE A 35 -0.52 2.71 -7.06
CA PHE A 35 -0.19 1.99 -5.83
C PHE A 35 0.64 2.89 -4.91
N SER A 36 -0.07 3.70 -4.09
CA SER A 36 0.54 4.65 -3.16
C SER A 36 1.24 3.97 -1.98
N ASP A 37 1.88 4.76 -1.12
CA ASP A 37 2.67 4.28 0.02
C ASP A 37 2.10 4.88 1.32
N ASP A 38 1.65 4.02 2.23
CA ASP A 38 1.07 4.43 3.53
C ASP A 38 -0.23 5.25 3.43
N HIS A 39 -1.10 5.00 2.46
CA HIS A 39 -2.34 5.77 2.32
C HIS A 39 -3.49 5.13 3.11
N ALA A 40 -3.84 5.76 4.22
CA ALA A 40 -4.99 5.37 5.03
C ALA A 40 -6.30 5.62 4.28
N LYS A 41 -7.21 4.64 4.23
CA LYS A 41 -8.52 4.85 3.60
C LYS A 41 -9.32 5.97 4.24
N LYS A 42 -9.19 6.16 5.57
CA LYS A 42 -9.86 7.24 6.33
C LYS A 42 -9.41 8.64 5.91
N ALA A 43 -8.33 8.78 5.13
CA ALA A 43 -7.87 10.07 4.61
C ALA A 43 -8.57 10.51 3.32
N LEU A 44 -9.44 9.69 2.73
CA LEU A 44 -10.13 10.00 1.48
C LEU A 44 -11.57 10.44 1.73
N SER A 45 -12.03 11.48 1.04
CA SER A 45 -13.41 11.98 1.13
C SER A 45 -14.45 10.93 0.72
N CYS A 46 -14.20 10.11 -0.30
CA CYS A 46 -15.08 9.01 -0.67
C CYS A 46 -15.24 7.91 0.41
N TYR A 47 -14.35 7.84 1.40
CA TYR A 47 -14.50 7.01 2.59
C TYR A 47 -15.00 7.76 3.83
N GLY A 48 -15.46 9.01 3.65
CA GLY A 48 -16.12 9.79 4.69
C GLY A 48 -15.22 10.80 5.42
N ASN A 49 -13.98 11.04 4.95
CA ASN A 49 -13.17 12.13 5.47
C ASN A 49 -13.85 13.48 5.19
N LYS A 50 -13.94 14.33 6.23
CA LYS A 50 -14.53 15.67 6.13
C LYS A 50 -13.50 16.79 6.30
N ASP A 51 -12.31 16.45 6.76
CA ASP A 51 -11.25 17.42 7.08
C ASP A 51 -10.51 17.88 5.82
N ILE A 52 -10.44 17.00 4.80
CA ILE A 52 -9.89 17.33 3.49
C ILE A 52 -10.77 16.75 2.37
N GLN A 53 -10.67 17.36 1.19
CA GLN A 53 -11.34 16.87 -0.03
C GLN A 53 -10.31 16.22 -0.96
N THR A 54 -10.70 15.09 -1.54
CA THR A 54 -9.88 14.31 -2.48
C THR A 54 -10.65 14.08 -3.81
N PRO A 55 -10.99 15.16 -4.56
CA PRO A 55 -11.86 15.07 -5.72
C PRO A 55 -11.30 14.21 -6.85
N GLY A 56 -9.98 14.12 -7.01
CA GLY A 56 -9.35 13.24 -7.99
C GLY A 56 -9.63 11.76 -7.69
N LEU A 57 -9.53 11.37 -6.42
CA LEU A 57 -9.82 10.01 -5.98
C LEU A 57 -11.34 9.74 -5.92
N ASP A 58 -12.14 10.73 -5.59
CA ASP A 58 -13.60 10.62 -5.59
C ASP A 58 -14.14 10.31 -6.99
N ARG A 59 -13.53 10.87 -8.07
CA ARG A 59 -13.88 10.52 -9.48
C ARG A 59 -13.72 9.02 -9.77
N LEU A 60 -12.75 8.34 -9.15
CA LEU A 60 -12.61 6.88 -9.28
C LEU A 60 -13.72 6.14 -8.55
N ALA A 61 -14.08 6.59 -7.35
CA ALA A 61 -15.16 5.99 -6.57
C ALA A 61 -16.53 6.19 -7.24
N ASP A 62 -16.81 7.42 -7.70
CA ASP A 62 -18.06 7.78 -8.36
C ASP A 62 -18.19 7.12 -9.74
N GLY A 63 -17.10 7.02 -10.49
CA GLY A 63 -17.07 6.38 -11.81
C GLY A 63 -16.86 4.86 -11.78
N GLY A 64 -16.76 4.25 -10.61
CA GLY A 64 -16.42 2.85 -10.46
C GLY A 64 -16.96 2.18 -9.20
N MET A 65 -16.15 1.32 -8.59
CA MET A 65 -16.48 0.58 -7.37
C MET A 65 -15.46 0.88 -6.27
N ARG A 66 -15.96 1.17 -5.07
CA ARG A 66 -15.19 1.31 -3.82
C ARG A 66 -15.36 0.08 -2.96
N PHE A 67 -14.27 -0.46 -2.40
CA PHE A 67 -14.31 -1.55 -1.44
C PHE A 67 -14.13 -1.04 -0.01
N ASP A 68 -15.07 -1.36 0.88
CA ASP A 68 -14.99 -0.95 2.30
C ASP A 68 -13.98 -1.78 3.09
N HIS A 69 -13.72 -3.02 2.67
CA HIS A 69 -12.84 -3.97 3.37
C HIS A 69 -11.74 -4.52 2.46
N ALA A 70 -10.89 -3.64 1.95
CA ALA A 70 -9.66 -4.04 1.28
C ALA A 70 -8.53 -4.16 2.32
N LEU A 71 -7.90 -5.33 2.42
CA LEU A 71 -6.99 -5.71 3.48
C LEU A 71 -5.59 -6.04 2.94
N THR A 72 -4.57 -5.82 3.77
CA THR A 72 -3.21 -6.27 3.49
C THR A 72 -2.85 -7.50 4.35
N PRO A 73 -2.19 -8.53 3.78
CA PRO A 73 -1.84 -9.73 4.54
C PRO A 73 -0.56 -9.58 5.36
N ASN A 74 0.23 -8.53 5.10
CA ASN A 74 1.44 -8.16 5.82
C ASN A 74 1.63 -6.64 5.67
N SER A 75 1.29 -5.88 6.70
CA SER A 75 1.24 -4.41 6.68
C SER A 75 2.63 -3.78 6.74
N PHE A 76 3.47 -4.05 5.70
CA PHE A 76 4.78 -3.47 5.54
C PHE A 76 5.16 -3.36 4.06
N CYS A 77 5.79 -2.25 3.65
CA CYS A 77 5.98 -1.86 2.25
C CYS A 77 6.56 -2.97 1.35
N THR A 78 7.76 -3.49 1.66
CA THR A 78 8.43 -4.49 0.81
C THR A 78 7.63 -5.80 0.71
N PRO A 79 7.17 -6.42 1.83
CA PRO A 79 6.31 -7.60 1.77
C PRO A 79 5.01 -7.38 0.99
N SER A 80 4.29 -6.29 1.28
CA SER A 80 3.02 -6.01 0.61
C SER A 80 3.17 -5.82 -0.90
N ARG A 81 4.22 -5.11 -1.35
CA ARG A 81 4.52 -4.93 -2.78
C ARG A 81 4.85 -6.24 -3.47
N ALA A 82 5.60 -7.14 -2.81
CA ALA A 82 5.87 -8.48 -3.32
C ALA A 82 4.58 -9.33 -3.42
N VAL A 83 3.68 -9.24 -2.43
CA VAL A 83 2.37 -9.91 -2.46
C VAL A 83 1.53 -9.43 -3.65
N ALA A 84 1.42 -8.11 -3.86
CA ALA A 84 0.66 -7.53 -4.96
C ALA A 84 1.17 -7.96 -6.34
N LEU A 85 2.49 -8.05 -6.51
CA LEU A 85 3.11 -8.46 -7.79
C LEU A 85 2.96 -9.95 -8.10
N THR A 86 3.04 -10.79 -7.07
CA THR A 86 3.10 -12.25 -7.24
C THR A 86 1.75 -12.95 -7.10
N GLY A 87 0.77 -12.31 -6.45
CA GLY A 87 -0.47 -12.97 -6.04
C GLY A 87 -0.25 -14.06 -4.96
N LYS A 88 0.87 -13.99 -4.23
CA LYS A 88 1.28 -14.98 -3.21
C LYS A 88 1.53 -14.30 -1.87
N TYR A 89 1.14 -14.95 -0.78
CA TYR A 89 1.48 -14.48 0.58
C TYR A 89 2.99 -14.42 0.80
N SER A 90 3.41 -13.66 1.80
CA SER A 90 4.84 -13.38 2.08
C SER A 90 5.69 -14.63 2.28
N HIS A 91 5.18 -15.67 2.93
CA HIS A 91 5.89 -16.95 3.12
C HIS A 91 6.12 -17.72 1.80
N LYS A 92 5.23 -17.54 0.80
CA LYS A 92 5.37 -18.18 -0.52
C LYS A 92 6.23 -17.39 -1.48
N ASN A 93 6.14 -16.04 -1.47
CA ASN A 93 7.00 -15.22 -2.33
C ASN A 93 8.39 -14.95 -1.74
N GLY A 94 8.64 -15.39 -0.48
CA GLY A 94 9.92 -15.28 0.20
C GLY A 94 10.25 -13.91 0.77
N VAL A 95 9.34 -12.90 0.68
CA VAL A 95 9.56 -11.55 1.19
C VAL A 95 8.69 -11.32 2.42
N THR A 96 9.24 -11.60 3.59
CA THR A 96 8.55 -11.50 4.89
C THR A 96 8.90 -10.24 5.66
N LYS A 97 10.03 -9.56 5.32
CA LYS A 97 10.60 -8.42 6.06
C LYS A 97 10.97 -7.25 5.15
N LEU A 98 11.03 -6.05 5.75
CA LEU A 98 11.31 -4.81 5.02
C LEU A 98 12.62 -4.82 4.23
N ASN A 99 13.67 -5.38 4.80
CA ASN A 99 15.01 -5.37 4.21
C ASN A 99 15.35 -6.69 3.49
N GLN A 100 14.34 -7.43 3.07
CA GLN A 100 14.49 -8.67 2.32
C GLN A 100 14.37 -8.41 0.83
N MET A 101 15.37 -8.84 0.06
CA MET A 101 15.40 -8.65 -1.38
C MET A 101 14.41 -9.60 -2.06
N PHE A 102 13.59 -9.06 -2.93
CA PHE A 102 12.70 -9.84 -3.78
C PHE A 102 13.51 -10.58 -4.86
N ASP A 103 13.25 -11.87 -5.01
CA ASP A 103 13.80 -12.64 -6.12
C ASP A 103 13.09 -12.27 -7.42
N GLY A 104 13.76 -11.45 -8.24
CA GLY A 104 13.24 -11.00 -9.52
C GLY A 104 13.09 -12.11 -10.59
N SER A 105 13.56 -13.34 -10.34
CA SER A 105 13.32 -14.49 -11.26
C SER A 105 11.90 -15.03 -11.15
N GLN A 106 11.23 -14.84 -10.02
CA GLN A 106 9.87 -15.31 -9.77
C GLN A 106 8.87 -14.81 -10.83
N GLN A 107 7.82 -15.59 -11.02
CA GLN A 107 6.68 -15.20 -11.85
C GLN A 107 5.90 -14.08 -11.17
N THR A 108 5.61 -13.02 -11.94
CA THR A 108 4.81 -11.85 -11.52
C THR A 108 3.79 -11.52 -12.59
N PHE A 109 2.70 -10.86 -12.24
CA PHE A 109 1.70 -10.50 -13.25
C PHE A 109 2.24 -9.59 -14.37
N PRO A 110 3.18 -8.63 -14.15
CA PRO A 110 3.75 -7.86 -15.25
C PRO A 110 4.49 -8.73 -16.27
N LYS A 111 5.25 -9.75 -15.83
CA LYS A 111 5.92 -10.70 -16.74
C LYS A 111 4.93 -11.48 -17.61
N LEU A 112 3.81 -11.90 -17.02
CA LEU A 112 2.76 -12.63 -17.74
C LEU A 112 2.05 -11.73 -18.76
N LEU A 113 1.77 -10.48 -18.38
CA LEU A 113 1.20 -9.48 -19.28
C LEU A 113 2.17 -9.14 -20.41
N GLN A 114 3.46 -8.93 -20.12
CA GLN A 114 4.50 -8.68 -21.12
C GLN A 114 4.58 -9.82 -22.13
N LYS A 115 4.64 -11.08 -21.66
CA LYS A 115 4.61 -12.27 -22.50
C LYS A 115 3.36 -12.37 -23.38
N ALA A 116 2.24 -11.82 -22.89
CA ALA A 116 0.98 -11.78 -23.63
C ALA A 116 0.85 -10.59 -24.60
N GLY A 117 1.90 -9.78 -24.76
CA GLY A 117 1.96 -8.68 -25.72
C GLY A 117 1.54 -7.32 -25.16
N TYR A 118 1.38 -7.18 -23.84
CA TYR A 118 1.26 -5.86 -23.23
C TYR A 118 2.60 -5.14 -23.24
N GLU A 119 2.58 -3.83 -23.41
CA GLU A 119 3.73 -2.99 -23.07
C GLU A 119 3.64 -2.62 -21.59
N THR A 120 4.67 -3.02 -20.83
CA THR A 120 4.67 -2.92 -19.37
C THR A 120 5.60 -1.83 -18.88
N SER A 121 5.11 -0.99 -17.95
CA SER A 121 5.90 0.11 -17.41
C SER A 121 5.68 0.32 -15.92
N LEU A 122 6.71 0.88 -15.24
CA LEU A 122 6.70 1.14 -13.81
C LEU A 122 7.34 2.49 -13.48
N PHE A 123 6.61 3.35 -12.77
CA PHE A 123 7.09 4.68 -12.34
C PHE A 123 6.95 4.84 -10.83
N GLY A 124 8.01 5.35 -10.18
CA GLY A 124 7.98 5.72 -8.77
C GLY A 124 8.62 4.71 -7.83
N LYS A 125 7.97 4.40 -6.71
CA LYS A 125 8.54 3.57 -5.65
C LYS A 125 8.54 2.09 -6.00
N TRP A 126 9.72 1.49 -6.18
CA TRP A 126 9.88 0.03 -6.33
C TRP A 126 10.04 -0.68 -4.98
N HIS A 127 11.04 -0.30 -4.21
CA HIS A 127 11.33 -0.73 -2.84
C HIS A 127 11.40 -2.26 -2.61
N LEU A 128 11.72 -3.05 -3.62
CA LEU A 128 11.91 -4.50 -3.52
C LEU A 128 13.38 -4.93 -3.51
N LEU A 129 14.29 -3.98 -3.41
CA LEU A 129 15.75 -4.16 -3.26
C LEU A 129 16.43 -4.87 -4.44
N SER A 130 15.71 -5.40 -5.41
CA SER A 130 16.19 -5.99 -6.65
C SER A 130 15.88 -5.09 -7.85
N GLN A 131 16.50 -5.35 -8.98
CA GLN A 131 16.15 -4.70 -10.24
C GLN A 131 14.71 -5.06 -10.64
N PRO A 132 13.89 -4.11 -11.10
CA PRO A 132 12.58 -4.41 -11.68
C PRO A 132 12.70 -5.36 -12.87
N THR A 133 11.88 -6.40 -12.90
CA THR A 133 11.79 -7.38 -13.99
C THR A 133 10.35 -7.53 -14.46
N GLY A 134 10.16 -7.80 -15.76
CA GLY A 134 8.83 -7.88 -16.38
C GLY A 134 8.29 -6.52 -16.78
N PHE A 135 9.17 -5.54 -17.00
CA PHE A 135 8.84 -4.20 -17.47
C PHE A 135 9.70 -3.84 -18.68
N ASP A 136 9.06 -3.38 -19.75
CA ASP A 136 9.73 -2.85 -20.94
C ASP A 136 10.36 -1.48 -20.64
N HIS A 137 9.69 -0.71 -19.78
CA HIS A 137 10.17 0.57 -19.31
C HIS A 137 9.98 0.72 -17.79
N TYR A 138 10.94 1.37 -17.10
CA TYR A 138 10.74 1.81 -15.74
C TYR A 138 11.54 3.07 -15.42
N CYS A 139 10.98 3.89 -14.51
CA CYS A 139 11.61 5.05 -13.91
C CYS A 139 11.35 5.00 -12.41
N VAL A 140 12.24 4.30 -11.67
CA VAL A 140 12.00 3.99 -10.26
C VAL A 140 12.93 4.76 -9.34
N GLN A 141 12.41 5.10 -8.17
CA GLN A 141 13.12 5.89 -7.17
C GLN A 141 14.16 5.06 -6.41
N LYS A 142 15.22 5.74 -5.97
CA LYS A 142 16.19 5.17 -5.04
C LYS A 142 15.53 4.91 -3.68
N MET A 143 15.42 3.66 -3.26
CA MET A 143 14.87 3.24 -1.97
C MET A 143 13.47 3.86 -1.71
N GLN A 144 13.34 4.68 -0.68
CA GLN A 144 12.10 5.40 -0.33
C GLN A 144 11.86 6.67 -1.16
N GLY A 145 12.85 7.14 -1.94
CA GLY A 145 12.78 8.42 -2.63
C GLY A 145 13.00 9.63 -1.70
N ARG A 146 13.22 10.79 -2.31
CA ARG A 146 13.33 12.09 -1.63
C ARG A 146 12.06 12.90 -1.88
N PRO A 147 11.66 13.83 -1.01
CA PRO A 147 10.52 14.72 -1.28
C PRO A 147 10.76 15.62 -2.49
N PHE A 148 11.96 16.16 -2.63
CA PHE A 148 12.38 16.99 -3.74
C PHE A 148 13.57 16.38 -4.48
N ASP A 149 13.68 16.71 -5.76
CA ASP A 149 14.77 16.34 -6.66
C ASP A 149 15.05 14.82 -6.61
N PRO A 150 14.06 13.97 -6.90
CA PRO A 150 14.22 12.52 -6.79
C PRO A 150 15.34 12.00 -7.68
N ILE A 151 16.07 11.01 -7.18
CA ILE A 151 17.03 10.24 -7.97
C ILE A 151 16.30 9.01 -8.48
N VAL A 152 16.21 8.88 -9.81
CA VAL A 152 15.52 7.77 -10.48
C VAL A 152 16.47 6.88 -11.24
N PHE A 153 16.06 5.62 -11.39
CA PHE A 153 16.77 4.58 -12.11
C PHE A 153 15.88 4.04 -13.23
N GLU A 154 16.48 3.86 -14.39
CA GLU A 154 15.87 3.38 -15.64
C GLU A 154 16.57 2.11 -16.11
N PRO A 155 16.08 1.36 -17.12
CA PRO A 155 16.69 0.10 -17.59
C PRO A 155 18.18 0.22 -17.97
N ARG A 156 18.61 1.37 -18.47
CA ARG A 156 20.02 1.65 -18.84
C ARG A 156 21.00 1.74 -17.64
N HIS A 157 20.47 1.94 -16.41
CA HIS A 157 21.31 2.03 -15.22
C HIS A 157 21.67 0.64 -14.71
N LYS A 158 22.95 0.42 -14.40
CA LYS A 158 23.40 -0.86 -13.82
C LYS A 158 22.97 -0.95 -12.35
N TRP A 159 22.21 -1.96 -12.04
CA TRP A 159 21.90 -2.37 -10.68
C TRP A 159 23.04 -3.27 -10.19
N ILE A 160 23.69 -2.87 -9.12
CA ILE A 160 24.71 -3.67 -8.48
C ILE A 160 23.99 -4.60 -7.52
N LEU A 161 23.92 -5.87 -7.87
CA LEU A 161 23.27 -6.88 -7.07
C LEU A 161 23.96 -7.04 -5.72
N TRP A 162 23.18 -7.36 -4.75
CA TRP A 162 23.47 -7.44 -3.33
C TRP A 162 24.65 -8.34 -2.98
N GLY A 163 25.70 -7.80 -2.32
CA GLY A 163 26.76 -8.52 -1.66
C GLY A 163 27.12 -7.82 -0.35
N LYS A 164 27.90 -8.42 0.54
CA LYS A 164 28.26 -7.87 1.87
C LYS A 164 28.85 -6.45 1.80
N GLU A 165 29.49 -6.09 0.68
CA GLU A 165 30.11 -4.78 0.43
C GLU A 165 29.18 -3.78 -0.26
N THR A 166 28.02 -4.21 -0.75
CA THR A 166 27.17 -3.43 -1.67
C THR A 166 26.12 -2.55 -1.01
N ARG A 167 25.98 -2.57 0.31
CA ARG A 167 25.10 -1.62 1.03
C ARG A 167 25.38 -0.15 0.70
N LYS A 168 26.65 0.18 0.39
CA LYS A 168 27.08 1.55 0.03
C LYS A 168 27.00 1.83 -1.48
N THR A 169 26.94 0.79 -2.32
CA THR A 169 27.02 0.91 -3.78
C THR A 169 25.75 0.53 -4.51
N TYR A 170 24.74 0.13 -3.78
CA TYR A 170 23.50 -0.49 -4.23
C TYR A 170 22.80 0.20 -5.42
N LEU A 171 22.99 1.50 -5.60
CA LEU A 171 22.47 2.23 -6.75
C LEU A 171 23.45 3.36 -7.08
N LYS A 172 24.35 3.15 -8.06
CA LYS A 172 25.21 4.20 -8.62
C LYS A 172 24.60 4.75 -9.91
N GLY A 173 24.66 6.04 -10.08
CA GLY A 173 24.47 6.70 -11.36
C GLY A 173 23.04 7.02 -11.76
N GLY A 174 22.05 7.01 -10.89
CA GLY A 174 20.70 7.45 -11.23
C GLY A 174 20.61 8.91 -11.70
N ARG A 175 19.55 9.24 -12.42
CA ARG A 175 19.26 10.61 -12.90
C ARG A 175 18.50 11.39 -11.82
N THR A 176 18.99 12.57 -11.47
CA THR A 176 18.25 13.51 -10.61
C THR A 176 17.30 14.34 -11.49
N ILE A 177 16.03 14.40 -11.12
CA ILE A 177 15.03 15.22 -11.79
C ILE A 177 14.59 16.31 -10.83
N LYS A 178 14.62 17.57 -11.29
CA LYS A 178 14.22 18.72 -10.47
C LYS A 178 12.71 18.76 -10.24
N GLY A 179 12.31 19.07 -9.02
CA GLY A 179 10.93 19.27 -8.63
C GLY A 179 10.46 18.38 -7.49
N TYR A 180 9.19 18.53 -7.14
CA TYR A 180 8.57 17.69 -6.11
C TYR A 180 8.36 16.26 -6.61
N ASN A 181 8.70 15.31 -5.76
CA ASN A 181 8.77 13.90 -6.13
C ASN A 181 7.53 13.36 -6.84
N ASN A 182 6.35 13.60 -6.27
CA ASN A 182 5.11 13.05 -6.80
C ASN A 182 4.79 13.63 -8.18
N ASP A 183 4.99 14.94 -8.35
CA ASP A 183 4.73 15.64 -9.61
C ASP A 183 5.69 15.17 -10.71
N VAL A 184 6.97 15.02 -10.35
CA VAL A 184 8.01 14.50 -11.25
C VAL A 184 7.67 13.09 -11.73
N ILE A 185 7.35 12.19 -10.82
CA ILE A 185 7.05 10.78 -11.16
C ILE A 185 5.78 10.67 -12.01
N THR A 186 4.76 11.46 -11.69
CA THR A 186 3.52 11.50 -12.50
C THR A 186 3.78 12.08 -13.88
N THR A 187 4.60 13.13 -13.98
CA THR A 187 4.98 13.70 -15.27
C THR A 187 5.76 12.71 -16.13
N GLU A 188 6.74 12.00 -15.59
CA GLU A 188 7.48 10.95 -16.32
C GLU A 188 6.54 9.83 -16.83
N ALA A 189 5.51 9.47 -16.04
CA ALA A 189 4.53 8.48 -16.46
C ALA A 189 3.60 9.02 -17.57
N LEU A 190 3.18 10.27 -17.47
CA LEU A 190 2.37 10.94 -18.49
C LEU A 190 3.13 11.13 -19.81
N ASP A 191 4.41 11.51 -19.75
CA ASP A 191 5.28 11.65 -20.91
C ASP A 191 5.49 10.30 -21.61
N TRP A 192 5.60 9.22 -20.83
CA TRP A 192 5.64 7.88 -21.39
C TRP A 192 4.33 7.52 -22.10
N LEU A 193 3.19 7.78 -21.49
CA LEU A 193 1.87 7.52 -22.08
C LEU A 193 1.65 8.33 -23.37
N LYS A 194 2.11 9.58 -23.43
CA LYS A 194 1.91 10.50 -24.55
C LYS A 194 2.85 10.21 -25.71
N GLU A 195 4.13 9.98 -25.43
CA GLU A 195 5.19 10.12 -26.43
C GLU A 195 5.99 8.83 -26.69
N LYS A 196 6.01 7.89 -25.72
CA LYS A 196 7.00 6.81 -25.74
C LYS A 196 6.41 5.42 -25.92
N ARG A 197 5.15 5.20 -25.48
CA ARG A 197 4.51 3.89 -25.58
C ARG A 197 4.20 3.49 -27.02
N ASP A 198 4.18 2.19 -27.31
CA ASP A 198 3.65 1.65 -28.56
C ASP A 198 2.11 1.70 -28.56
N THR A 199 1.54 2.58 -29.37
CA THR A 199 0.08 2.77 -29.46
C THR A 199 -0.67 1.59 -30.05
N ASN A 200 0.03 0.64 -30.67
CA ASN A 200 -0.56 -0.59 -31.23
C ASN A 200 -0.72 -1.71 -30.18
N LYS A 201 -0.13 -1.54 -28.98
CA LYS A 201 -0.21 -2.50 -27.90
C LYS A 201 -1.10 -2.01 -26.76
N PRO A 202 -1.80 -2.91 -26.05
CA PRO A 202 -2.35 -2.58 -24.76
C PRO A 202 -1.20 -2.33 -23.78
N PHE A 203 -1.37 -1.36 -22.88
CA PHE A 203 -0.36 -1.08 -21.86
C PHE A 203 -0.76 -1.61 -20.47
N CYS A 204 0.26 -1.93 -19.66
CA CYS A 204 0.13 -2.10 -18.22
C CYS A 204 1.09 -1.11 -17.54
N LEU A 205 0.54 -0.04 -16.98
CA LEU A 205 1.26 1.02 -16.28
C LEU A 205 1.06 0.86 -14.77
N LEU A 206 2.16 0.71 -14.02
CA LEU A 206 2.22 0.79 -12.59
C LEU A 206 2.74 2.17 -12.19
N LEU A 207 1.91 2.98 -11.57
CA LEU A 207 2.27 4.29 -11.02
C LEU A 207 2.30 4.19 -9.49
N HIS A 208 3.49 4.29 -8.92
CA HIS A 208 3.75 4.08 -7.51
C HIS A 208 4.21 5.37 -6.81
N PRO A 209 3.30 6.32 -6.48
CA PRO A 209 3.66 7.51 -5.71
C PRO A 209 4.22 7.13 -4.34
N LYS A 210 5.25 7.89 -3.89
CA LYS A 210 5.78 7.73 -2.54
C LYS A 210 4.86 8.36 -1.47
N PRO A 211 4.27 9.54 -1.69
CA PRO A 211 3.34 10.08 -0.71
C PRO A 211 2.10 9.17 -0.54
N PRO A 212 1.46 9.22 0.64
CA PRO A 212 1.73 10.08 1.79
C PRO A 212 2.76 9.56 2.81
N HIS A 213 3.63 8.60 2.46
CA HIS A 213 4.70 8.13 3.35
C HIS A 213 5.64 9.26 3.77
N GLU A 214 6.08 9.25 5.04
CA GLU A 214 7.04 10.22 5.58
C GLU A 214 8.37 10.32 4.79
N PRO A 215 9.14 11.44 4.89
CA PRO A 215 8.89 12.61 5.71
C PRO A 215 7.71 13.44 5.19
N TYR A 216 6.96 14.05 6.11
CA TYR A 216 5.78 14.87 5.78
C TYR A 216 6.17 16.26 5.26
N THR A 217 6.99 16.27 4.21
CA THR A 217 7.43 17.47 3.51
C THR A 217 6.55 17.65 2.27
N PRO A 218 5.61 18.59 2.27
CA PRO A 218 4.68 18.80 1.16
C PRO A 218 5.33 19.51 -0.02
N PRO A 219 4.66 19.61 -1.18
CA PRO A 219 4.95 20.62 -2.18
C PRO A 219 4.88 22.03 -1.58
N ILE A 220 5.64 22.97 -2.14
CA ILE A 220 5.68 24.34 -1.64
C ILE A 220 4.28 24.97 -1.57
N ASP A 221 3.45 24.73 -2.57
CA ASP A 221 2.08 25.26 -2.67
C ASP A 221 1.14 24.75 -1.54
N TYR A 222 1.55 23.71 -0.81
CA TYR A 222 0.76 23.14 0.29
C TYR A 222 1.37 23.35 1.68
N GLU A 223 2.44 24.14 1.82
CA GLU A 223 3.06 24.41 3.14
C GLU A 223 2.08 25.03 4.13
N ASP A 224 1.24 25.96 3.65
CA ASP A 224 0.23 26.64 4.48
C ASP A 224 -1.16 25.95 4.48
N PHE A 225 -1.35 24.89 3.67
CA PHE A 225 -2.61 24.15 3.68
C PHE A 225 -2.87 23.57 5.06
N LEU A 226 -4.06 23.80 5.61
CA LEU A 226 -4.51 23.42 6.97
C LEU A 226 -3.74 24.08 8.12
N LYS A 227 -2.94 25.15 7.90
CA LYS A 227 -2.14 25.81 8.95
C LYS A 227 -2.98 26.21 10.15
N ASP A 228 -4.10 26.90 9.91
CA ASP A 228 -4.96 27.48 10.93
C ASP A 228 -6.19 26.60 11.26
N VAL A 229 -6.23 25.38 10.72
CA VAL A 229 -7.31 24.41 10.97
C VAL A 229 -6.93 23.51 12.13
N VAL A 230 -7.85 23.28 13.07
CA VAL A 230 -7.71 22.22 14.08
C VAL A 230 -8.39 20.97 13.55
N ILE A 231 -7.63 19.91 13.35
CA ILE A 231 -8.14 18.63 12.87
C ILE A 231 -8.73 17.85 14.06
N PRO A 232 -9.96 17.31 13.95
CA PRO A 232 -10.56 16.49 15.00
C PRO A 232 -9.65 15.31 15.39
N GLU A 233 -9.58 15.05 16.69
CA GLU A 233 -8.79 13.95 17.23
C GLU A 233 -9.57 12.63 17.17
N PRO A 234 -8.95 11.49 16.87
CA PRO A 234 -9.57 10.19 17.07
C PRO A 234 -9.92 10.00 18.55
N ALA A 235 -11.06 9.41 18.84
CA ALA A 235 -11.49 9.14 20.22
C ALA A 235 -10.46 8.32 21.02
N THR A 236 -9.63 7.53 20.31
CA THR A 236 -8.61 6.65 20.86
C THR A 236 -7.20 7.27 20.89
N LEU A 237 -7.05 8.59 20.62
CA LEU A 237 -5.72 9.24 20.56
C LEU A 237 -4.92 9.07 21.86
N LEU A 238 -5.59 9.12 23.01
CA LEU A 238 -4.99 9.02 24.35
C LEU A 238 -5.17 7.63 24.97
N ASP A 239 -5.14 6.60 24.14
CA ASP A 239 -5.29 5.21 24.59
C ASP A 239 -4.18 4.76 25.55
N ASP A 240 -4.57 4.14 26.66
CA ASP A 240 -3.67 3.60 27.71
C ASP A 240 -3.27 2.13 27.48
N TYR A 241 -3.87 1.50 26.45
CA TYR A 241 -3.67 0.10 26.05
C TYR A 241 -4.04 -0.96 27.11
N LYS A 242 -4.77 -0.57 28.15
CA LYS A 242 -5.09 -1.44 29.27
C LYS A 242 -5.76 -2.74 28.84
N GLY A 243 -5.20 -3.87 29.28
CA GLY A 243 -5.70 -5.23 28.98
C GLY A 243 -5.39 -5.70 27.56
N ARG A 244 -4.56 -4.99 26.79
CA ARG A 244 -4.12 -5.36 25.44
C ARG A 244 -2.60 -5.59 25.40
N THR A 245 -2.13 -6.20 24.32
CA THR A 245 -0.72 -6.58 24.15
C THR A 245 0.23 -5.38 24.23
N GLN A 246 -0.20 -4.22 23.75
CA GLN A 246 0.57 -2.99 23.76
C GLN A 246 0.88 -2.46 25.17
N GLU A 247 0.06 -2.80 26.18
CA GLU A 247 0.33 -2.43 27.59
C GLU A 247 1.73 -2.87 28.04
N ALA A 248 2.18 -4.07 27.60
CA ALA A 248 3.48 -4.62 27.98
C ALA A 248 4.69 -3.93 27.33
N ILE A 249 4.49 -3.20 26.22
CA ILE A 249 5.58 -2.64 25.42
C ILE A 249 5.38 -1.16 25.06
N ALA A 250 4.38 -0.49 25.65
CA ALA A 250 3.97 0.86 25.28
C ALA A 250 5.14 1.86 25.22
N ASP A 251 6.05 1.82 26.19
CA ASP A 251 7.20 2.73 26.26
C ASP A 251 8.30 2.41 25.23
N GLN A 252 8.24 1.23 24.62
CA GLN A 252 9.22 0.77 23.63
C GLN A 252 8.72 0.99 22.19
N MET A 253 7.45 1.35 21.98
CA MET A 253 6.79 1.46 20.67
C MET A 253 7.17 2.75 19.93
N THR A 254 8.47 3.09 19.87
CA THR A 254 8.97 4.32 19.23
C THR A 254 8.67 4.40 17.74
N ALA A 255 8.39 3.28 17.10
CA ALA A 255 8.04 3.20 15.69
C ALA A 255 6.55 3.43 15.41
N ASN A 256 5.68 3.44 16.44
CA ASN A 256 4.24 3.51 16.25
C ASN A 256 3.57 4.65 17.03
N ARG A 257 4.00 4.96 18.26
CA ARG A 257 3.36 6.00 19.08
C ARG A 257 3.81 7.40 18.68
N ILE A 258 2.85 8.31 18.45
CA ILE A 258 3.09 9.72 18.10
C ILE A 258 3.99 10.40 19.13
N ILE A 259 3.70 10.19 20.41
CA ILE A 259 4.47 10.79 21.52
C ILE A 259 5.95 10.37 21.54
N LEU A 260 6.28 9.21 21.00
CA LEU A 260 7.64 8.66 20.95
C LEU A 260 8.35 8.87 19.60
N LYS A 261 7.64 9.41 18.57
CA LYS A 261 8.18 9.56 17.21
C LYS A 261 9.49 10.35 17.20
N PRO A 262 10.58 9.78 16.68
CA PRO A 262 11.91 10.45 16.71
C PRO A 262 11.96 11.79 15.98
N THR A 263 11.24 11.92 14.86
CA THR A 263 11.19 13.16 14.07
C THR A 263 10.61 14.33 14.86
N PHE A 264 9.80 14.07 15.88
CA PHE A 264 9.23 15.10 16.75
C PHE A 264 10.08 15.44 17.98
N LYS A 265 11.32 14.94 18.07
CA LYS A 265 12.20 15.21 19.23
C LYS A 265 12.40 16.71 19.48
N LYS A 266 12.66 17.47 18.41
CA LYS A 266 12.81 18.93 18.50
C LYS A 266 11.51 19.62 18.94
N LEU A 267 10.39 19.29 18.27
CA LEU A 267 9.09 19.86 18.60
C LEU A 267 8.69 19.58 20.06
N ARG A 268 8.89 18.35 20.55
CA ARG A 268 8.67 18.05 21.98
C ARG A 268 9.53 18.91 22.91
N ALA A 269 10.80 19.13 22.56
CA ALA A 269 11.69 19.97 23.37
C ALA A 269 11.24 21.44 23.38
N ASP A 270 10.83 21.97 22.23
CA ASP A 270 10.34 23.33 22.07
C ASP A 270 9.02 23.55 22.85
N LEU A 271 8.07 22.62 22.73
CA LEU A 271 6.81 22.63 23.47
C LEU A 271 7.06 22.62 24.99
N LYS A 272 7.98 21.76 25.45
CA LYS A 272 8.33 21.68 26.88
C LYS A 272 9.06 22.91 27.39
N LYS A 273 9.86 23.56 26.54
CA LYS A 273 10.52 24.83 26.86
C LYS A 273 9.52 25.96 27.02
N ASN A 274 8.52 26.03 26.13
CA ASN A 274 7.48 27.07 26.13
C ASN A 274 6.43 26.85 27.22
N ASN A 275 6.13 25.59 27.56
CA ASN A 275 5.27 25.19 28.66
C ASN A 275 5.92 24.08 29.49
N PRO A 276 6.71 24.41 30.54
CA PRO A 276 7.39 23.40 31.36
C PRO A 276 6.44 22.45 32.11
N LYS A 277 5.16 22.84 32.26
CA LYS A 277 4.13 22.06 32.92
C LYS A 277 3.25 21.28 31.94
N ILE A 278 3.56 21.29 30.65
CA ILE A 278 2.81 20.57 29.61
C ILE A 278 2.65 19.10 30.00
N THR A 279 1.42 18.64 30.06
CA THR A 279 1.09 17.25 30.39
C THR A 279 1.41 16.32 29.22
N HIS A 280 1.41 15.00 29.49
CA HIS A 280 1.56 13.99 28.45
C HIS A 280 0.47 14.10 27.37
N ASP A 281 -0.76 14.30 27.79
CA ASP A 281 -1.92 14.39 26.91
C ASP A 281 -1.86 15.64 26.03
N GLU A 282 -1.59 16.81 26.61
CA GLU A 282 -1.41 18.06 25.86
C GLU A 282 -0.26 17.95 24.85
N MET A 283 0.85 17.31 25.23
CA MET A 283 1.96 17.03 24.34
C MET A 283 1.52 16.13 23.16
N THR A 284 0.79 15.04 23.47
CA THR A 284 0.31 14.10 22.44
C THR A 284 -0.63 14.79 21.46
N ARG A 285 -1.55 15.63 21.94
CA ARG A 285 -2.48 16.42 21.11
C ARG A 285 -1.74 17.41 20.21
N ALA A 286 -0.75 18.12 20.73
CA ALA A 286 0.06 19.06 19.94
C ALA A 286 0.85 18.34 18.84
N LEU A 287 1.44 17.18 19.14
CA LEU A 287 2.16 16.36 18.16
C LEU A 287 1.23 15.74 17.12
N TYR A 288 0.01 15.37 17.51
CA TYR A 288 -1.01 14.88 16.59
C TYR A 288 -1.37 15.93 15.54
N GLN A 289 -1.59 17.19 15.94
CA GLN A 289 -1.90 18.27 14.98
C GLN A 289 -0.79 18.45 13.94
N GLU A 290 0.45 18.43 14.35
CA GLU A 290 1.57 18.54 13.41
C GLU A 290 1.64 17.32 12.47
N TYR A 291 1.47 16.12 13.03
CA TYR A 291 1.46 14.88 12.28
C TYR A 291 0.37 14.84 11.22
N ILE A 292 -0.89 15.06 11.62
CA ILE A 292 -2.04 14.86 10.75
C ILE A 292 -2.11 15.91 9.62
N LYS A 293 -1.77 17.17 9.92
CA LYS A 293 -1.70 18.23 8.91
C LYS A 293 -0.61 17.93 7.87
N GLY A 294 0.58 17.51 8.33
CA GLY A 294 1.66 17.09 7.43
C GLY A 294 1.25 15.93 6.54
N TYR A 295 0.59 14.93 7.10
CA TYR A 295 0.06 13.79 6.35
C TYR A 295 -0.99 14.21 5.31
N TYR A 296 -1.96 15.03 5.67
CA TYR A 296 -3.03 15.48 4.77
C TYR A 296 -2.50 16.36 3.60
N ARG A 297 -1.44 17.15 3.83
CA ARG A 297 -0.76 17.87 2.74
C ARG A 297 -0.19 16.93 1.69
N LEU A 298 0.35 15.79 2.11
CA LEU A 298 0.84 14.78 1.17
C LEU A 298 -0.31 14.05 0.46
N VAL A 299 -1.42 13.78 1.14
CA VAL A 299 -2.63 13.20 0.53
C VAL A 299 -3.16 14.10 -0.58
N LYS A 300 -3.20 15.42 -0.34
CA LYS A 300 -3.62 16.40 -1.36
C LYS A 300 -2.74 16.32 -2.61
N SER A 301 -1.42 16.21 -2.45
CA SER A 301 -0.52 16.02 -3.59
C SER A 301 -0.79 14.71 -4.36
N VAL A 302 -1.15 13.63 -3.66
CA VAL A 302 -1.52 12.36 -4.33
C VAL A 302 -2.79 12.55 -5.15
N ASP A 303 -3.80 13.17 -4.57
CA ASP A 303 -5.09 13.41 -5.19
C ASP A 303 -4.97 14.23 -6.49
N ASP A 304 -4.23 15.34 -6.44
CA ASP A 304 -4.00 16.19 -7.62
C ASP A 304 -3.26 15.45 -8.74
N ASN A 305 -2.30 14.61 -8.39
CA ASN A 305 -1.57 13.82 -9.38
C ASN A 305 -2.42 12.69 -9.96
N VAL A 306 -3.33 12.09 -9.17
CA VAL A 306 -4.34 11.16 -9.69
C VAL A 306 -5.28 11.88 -10.65
N ALA A 307 -5.75 13.08 -10.31
CA ALA A 307 -6.58 13.89 -11.20
C ALA A 307 -5.91 14.14 -12.55
N ARG A 308 -4.63 14.57 -12.57
CA ARG A 308 -3.83 14.78 -13.81
C ARG A 308 -3.81 13.53 -14.72
N VAL A 309 -3.66 12.34 -14.11
CA VAL A 309 -3.64 11.09 -14.89
C VAL A 309 -5.01 10.77 -15.45
N LEU A 310 -6.08 10.98 -14.66
CA LEU A 310 -7.46 10.76 -15.11
C LEU A 310 -7.86 11.73 -16.21
N ASP A 311 -7.48 13.00 -16.11
CA ASP A 311 -7.71 14.02 -17.13
C ASP A 311 -7.09 13.58 -18.47
N TYR A 312 -5.83 13.16 -18.44
CA TYR A 312 -5.17 12.64 -19.64
C TYR A 312 -5.89 11.42 -20.24
N LEU A 313 -6.32 10.46 -19.41
CA LEU A 313 -7.05 9.29 -19.91
C LEU A 313 -8.40 9.67 -20.56
N GLU A 314 -9.06 10.69 -20.05
CA GLU A 314 -10.32 11.20 -20.62
C GLU A 314 -10.08 11.97 -21.91
N GLU A 315 -9.16 12.93 -21.92
CA GLU A 315 -8.79 13.76 -23.08
C GLU A 315 -8.27 12.92 -24.26
N SER A 316 -7.50 11.88 -23.98
CA SER A 316 -6.96 10.98 -25.02
C SER A 316 -7.94 9.89 -25.47
N GLY A 317 -9.12 9.78 -24.85
CA GLY A 317 -10.09 8.71 -25.11
C GLY A 317 -9.67 7.33 -24.60
N LEU A 318 -8.51 7.20 -23.95
CA LEU A 318 -8.01 5.92 -23.42
C LEU A 318 -8.84 5.43 -22.24
N GLY A 319 -9.50 6.32 -21.50
CA GLY A 319 -10.25 6.03 -20.31
C GLY A 319 -11.37 5.01 -20.50
N GLN A 320 -11.96 4.92 -21.70
CA GLN A 320 -13.04 3.98 -22.02
C GLN A 320 -12.57 2.50 -22.06
N ASN A 321 -11.32 2.26 -22.40
CA ASN A 321 -10.74 0.91 -22.45
C ASN A 321 -9.56 0.75 -21.48
N THR A 322 -9.59 1.43 -20.34
CA THR A 322 -8.56 1.32 -19.31
C THR A 322 -9.19 0.90 -17.98
N LEU A 323 -8.76 -0.25 -17.47
CA LEU A 323 -9.00 -0.67 -16.08
C LEU A 323 -8.09 0.17 -15.18
N VAL A 324 -8.66 1.06 -14.38
CA VAL A 324 -7.93 1.89 -13.41
C VAL A 324 -8.16 1.34 -12.01
N ILE A 325 -7.08 1.02 -11.31
CA ILE A 325 -7.11 0.60 -9.89
C ILE A 325 -6.27 1.60 -9.10
N TYR A 326 -6.86 2.16 -8.05
CA TYR A 326 -6.15 2.90 -7.03
C TYR A 326 -6.15 2.12 -5.71
N THR A 327 -4.98 1.95 -5.12
CA THR A 327 -4.82 1.37 -3.78
C THR A 327 -3.53 1.86 -3.11
N SER A 328 -3.27 1.40 -1.89
CA SER A 328 -2.02 1.62 -1.14
C SER A 328 -1.40 0.30 -0.76
N ASP A 329 -0.10 0.27 -0.49
CA ASP A 329 0.60 -0.94 -0.07
C ASP A 329 0.16 -1.46 1.31
N GLN A 330 -0.41 -0.61 2.16
CA GLN A 330 -1.14 -0.95 3.39
C GLN A 330 -1.99 0.23 3.85
N GLY A 331 -2.80 0.00 4.90
CA GLY A 331 -3.43 1.05 5.65
C GLY A 331 -2.42 1.80 6.55
N PHE A 332 -2.89 2.81 7.24
CA PHE A 332 -2.05 3.63 8.11
C PHE A 332 -2.86 4.23 9.26
N SER A 333 -2.25 4.32 10.45
CA SER A 333 -2.89 4.93 11.62
C SER A 333 -2.80 6.45 11.56
N LEU A 334 -3.94 7.11 11.68
CA LEU A 334 -4.07 8.58 11.68
C LEU A 334 -4.31 9.12 13.09
N GLY A 335 -3.65 8.56 14.09
CA GLY A 335 -3.81 8.93 15.49
C GLY A 335 -4.62 7.93 16.31
N GLU A 336 -5.30 6.96 15.67
CA GLU A 336 -5.98 5.90 16.40
C GLU A 336 -4.99 5.20 17.33
N HIS A 337 -5.38 4.98 18.58
CA HIS A 337 -4.54 4.44 19.67
C HIS A 337 -3.25 5.24 19.93
N GLY A 338 -3.22 6.54 19.59
CA GLY A 338 -2.00 7.34 19.65
C GLY A 338 -0.93 6.93 18.65
N PHE A 339 -1.28 6.15 17.61
CA PHE A 339 -0.36 5.64 16.61
C PHE A 339 -0.26 6.55 15.38
N TYR A 340 0.87 6.44 14.70
CA TYR A 340 1.20 7.13 13.44
C TYR A 340 1.83 6.18 12.42
N ASN A 341 1.62 4.94 12.42
CA ASN A 341 2.34 4.00 11.55
C ASN A 341 1.43 2.84 11.15
N LYS A 342 2.04 1.81 10.63
CA LYS A 342 1.49 0.56 10.12
C LYS A 342 1.94 -0.62 11.01
N GLN A 343 1.96 -1.80 10.48
CA GLN A 343 2.46 -3.08 11.03
C GLN A 343 1.46 -3.80 11.94
N TRP A 344 0.77 -3.11 12.83
CA TRP A 344 -0.24 -3.73 13.70
C TRP A 344 -1.41 -4.31 12.91
N MET A 345 -1.99 -5.40 13.39
CA MET A 345 -3.19 -5.98 12.80
C MET A 345 -4.48 -5.27 13.27
N TYR A 346 -4.42 -4.01 13.69
CA TYR A 346 -5.59 -3.19 13.95
C TYR A 346 -6.25 -2.70 12.66
N GLU A 347 -7.53 -2.31 12.71
CA GLU A 347 -8.31 -1.95 11.51
C GLU A 347 -7.64 -0.81 10.70
N ALA A 348 -7.07 0.20 11.35
CA ALA A 348 -6.47 1.33 10.63
C ALA A 348 -5.27 0.93 9.75
N PRO A 349 -4.22 0.25 10.25
CA PRO A 349 -3.11 -0.19 9.41
C PRO A 349 -3.42 -1.41 8.54
N LEU A 350 -4.47 -2.17 8.84
CA LEU A 350 -4.88 -3.33 8.07
C LEU A 350 -5.64 -2.95 6.79
N HIS A 351 -6.43 -1.87 6.82
CA HIS A 351 -7.27 -1.45 5.72
C HIS A 351 -6.61 -0.38 4.85
N GLN A 352 -6.39 -0.69 3.58
CA GLN A 352 -6.04 0.29 2.56
C GLN A 352 -7.28 0.70 1.72
N PRO A 353 -7.24 1.86 1.02
CA PRO A 353 -8.24 2.17 0.01
C PRO A 353 -8.15 1.19 -1.16
N LEU A 354 -9.28 0.88 -1.77
CA LEU A 354 -9.34 0.20 -3.06
C LEU A 354 -10.51 0.76 -3.88
N LEU A 355 -10.15 1.46 -4.96
CA LEU A 355 -11.06 2.05 -5.92
C LEU A 355 -10.77 1.43 -7.28
N VAL A 356 -11.79 0.95 -7.98
CA VAL A 356 -11.64 0.29 -9.27
C VAL A 356 -12.65 0.86 -10.27
N ARG A 357 -12.14 1.41 -11.38
CA ARG A 357 -12.96 1.97 -12.46
C ARG A 357 -12.66 1.26 -13.77
N PHE A 358 -13.71 0.81 -14.45
CA PHE A 358 -13.65 0.35 -15.84
C PHE A 358 -15.01 0.63 -16.50
N PRO A 359 -15.13 1.71 -17.29
CA PRO A 359 -16.38 2.10 -17.90
C PRO A 359 -17.02 0.98 -18.73
N GLY A 360 -18.34 0.86 -18.64
CA GLY A 360 -19.10 -0.18 -19.35
C GLY A 360 -19.02 -1.59 -18.76
N ILE A 361 -18.09 -1.86 -17.84
CA ILE A 361 -17.93 -3.16 -17.17
C ILE A 361 -18.29 -3.04 -15.69
N ILE A 362 -17.73 -2.05 -14.99
CA ILE A 362 -17.97 -1.84 -13.55
C ILE A 362 -19.06 -0.80 -13.39
N LYS A 363 -20.10 -1.13 -12.61
CA LYS A 363 -21.19 -0.21 -12.31
C LYS A 363 -20.67 0.96 -11.47
N ALA A 364 -20.80 2.17 -11.98
CA ALA A 364 -20.40 3.42 -11.33
C ALA A 364 -21.13 3.63 -9.99
N GLY A 365 -20.45 4.27 -9.02
CA GLY A 365 -20.98 4.60 -7.71
C GLY A 365 -21.27 3.39 -6.80
N THR A 366 -20.68 2.22 -7.10
CA THR A 366 -20.91 1.01 -6.31
C THR A 366 -20.01 0.97 -5.07
N VAL A 367 -20.61 0.65 -3.91
CA VAL A 367 -19.88 0.36 -2.68
C VAL A 367 -19.96 -1.12 -2.38
N HIS A 368 -18.82 -1.80 -2.26
CA HIS A 368 -18.75 -3.23 -2.01
C HIS A 368 -18.20 -3.54 -0.61
N LYS A 369 -18.91 -4.40 0.14
CA LYS A 369 -18.60 -4.69 1.55
C LYS A 369 -17.88 -6.01 1.79
N SER A 370 -17.60 -6.82 0.74
CA SER A 370 -16.85 -8.06 0.95
C SER A 370 -15.38 -7.79 1.24
N MET A 371 -14.77 -8.72 1.96
CA MET A 371 -13.32 -8.69 2.19
C MET A 371 -12.58 -9.07 0.92
N VAL A 372 -11.61 -8.22 0.55
CA VAL A 372 -10.64 -8.45 -0.52
C VAL A 372 -9.24 -8.20 0.02
N ASN A 373 -8.21 -8.67 -0.68
CA ASN A 373 -6.85 -8.64 -0.16
C ASN A 373 -5.85 -8.29 -1.27
N HIS A 374 -4.65 -7.77 -0.94
CA HIS A 374 -3.61 -7.48 -1.93
C HIS A 374 -3.21 -8.68 -2.77
N VAL A 375 -3.29 -9.89 -2.22
CA VAL A 375 -3.01 -11.12 -2.95
C VAL A 375 -3.93 -11.32 -4.16
N ASP A 376 -5.08 -10.62 -4.18
CA ASP A 376 -6.08 -10.69 -5.24
C ASP A 376 -5.78 -9.81 -6.45
N LEU A 377 -4.85 -8.85 -6.33
CA LEU A 377 -4.56 -7.90 -7.40
C LEU A 377 -4.01 -8.60 -8.65
N ALA A 378 -2.98 -9.43 -8.49
CA ALA A 378 -2.36 -10.14 -9.63
C ALA A 378 -3.36 -11.03 -10.39
N PRO A 379 -4.12 -11.94 -9.73
CA PRO A 379 -5.11 -12.76 -10.45
C PRO A 379 -6.23 -11.93 -11.09
N THR A 380 -6.63 -10.80 -10.47
CA THR A 380 -7.64 -9.90 -11.04
C THR A 380 -7.16 -9.26 -12.35
N LEU A 381 -5.93 -8.74 -12.36
CA LEU A 381 -5.36 -8.09 -13.54
C LEU A 381 -5.17 -9.08 -14.70
N LEU A 382 -4.75 -10.32 -14.40
CA LEU A 382 -4.63 -11.38 -15.40
C LEU A 382 -5.99 -11.78 -15.98
N ASP A 383 -7.01 -11.91 -15.13
CA ASP A 383 -8.37 -12.27 -15.55
C ASP A 383 -8.99 -11.20 -16.46
N PHE A 384 -8.81 -9.90 -16.14
CA PHE A 384 -9.24 -8.83 -17.05
C PHE A 384 -8.46 -8.82 -18.37
N ALA A 385 -7.21 -9.23 -18.37
CA ALA A 385 -6.42 -9.39 -19.58
C ALA A 385 -6.78 -10.66 -20.39
N GLY A 386 -7.70 -11.49 -19.90
CA GLY A 386 -8.08 -12.75 -20.51
C GLY A 386 -6.98 -13.81 -20.46
N LEU A 387 -6.13 -13.77 -19.43
CA LEU A 387 -5.02 -14.70 -19.24
C LEU A 387 -5.34 -15.73 -18.15
N PRO A 388 -4.81 -16.94 -18.25
CA PRO A 388 -4.95 -17.93 -17.20
C PRO A 388 -4.27 -17.45 -15.91
N ILE A 389 -4.91 -17.69 -14.79
CA ILE A 389 -4.36 -17.43 -13.45
C ILE A 389 -3.50 -18.64 -13.08
N PRO A 390 -2.20 -18.46 -12.79
CA PRO A 390 -1.33 -19.54 -12.35
C PRO A 390 -1.83 -20.21 -11.06
N GLU A 391 -1.71 -21.55 -10.98
CA GLU A 391 -2.17 -22.36 -9.84
C GLU A 391 -1.46 -22.01 -8.52
N ASP A 392 -0.22 -21.52 -8.61
CA ASP A 392 0.59 -21.13 -7.45
C ASP A 392 0.27 -19.72 -6.92
N MET A 393 -0.63 -18.97 -7.55
CA MET A 393 -1.21 -17.75 -6.99
C MET A 393 -2.27 -18.11 -5.95
N GLN A 394 -2.15 -17.52 -4.77
CA GLN A 394 -3.03 -17.81 -3.63
C GLN A 394 -4.22 -16.83 -3.51
N GLY A 395 -4.23 -15.79 -4.33
CA GLY A 395 -5.32 -14.81 -4.41
C GLY A 395 -6.47 -15.28 -5.30
N HIS A 396 -7.58 -14.54 -5.23
CA HIS A 396 -8.77 -14.76 -6.04
C HIS A 396 -8.97 -13.58 -7.00
N SER A 397 -9.44 -13.86 -8.23
CA SER A 397 -9.87 -12.77 -9.12
C SER A 397 -11.07 -12.04 -8.53
N LEU A 398 -11.00 -10.71 -8.49
CA LEU A 398 -12.10 -9.84 -8.12
C LEU A 398 -13.03 -9.53 -9.30
N LYS A 399 -12.70 -9.96 -10.51
CA LYS A 399 -13.49 -9.68 -11.72
C LYS A 399 -14.96 -10.11 -11.58
N PRO A 400 -15.31 -11.28 -11.01
CA PRO A 400 -16.71 -11.63 -10.81
C PRO A 400 -17.48 -10.67 -9.89
N ILE A 401 -16.81 -10.10 -8.86
CA ILE A 401 -17.39 -9.05 -8.00
C ILE A 401 -17.56 -7.77 -8.80
N LEU A 402 -16.50 -7.35 -9.49
CA LEU A 402 -16.46 -6.10 -10.25
C LEU A 402 -17.50 -6.08 -11.40
N GLU A 403 -17.81 -7.24 -11.98
CA GLU A 403 -18.87 -7.43 -12.96
C GLU A 403 -20.27 -7.64 -12.34
N GLY A 404 -20.40 -7.64 -11.00
CA GLY A 404 -21.67 -7.86 -10.30
C GLY A 404 -22.16 -9.32 -10.32
N LYS A 405 -21.30 -10.29 -10.68
CA LYS A 405 -21.63 -11.71 -10.80
C LYS A 405 -21.43 -12.51 -9.51
N ALA A 406 -20.65 -11.99 -8.58
CA ALA A 406 -20.39 -12.60 -7.27
C ALA A 406 -20.54 -11.59 -6.14
N LYS A 407 -20.91 -12.08 -4.95
CA LYS A 407 -21.08 -11.25 -3.76
C LYS A 407 -19.82 -11.20 -2.89
N GLN A 408 -18.97 -12.21 -2.94
CA GLN A 408 -17.75 -12.31 -2.14
C GLN A 408 -16.78 -13.33 -2.74
N VAL A 409 -15.52 -13.24 -2.33
CA VAL A 409 -14.45 -14.20 -2.70
C VAL A 409 -13.87 -14.92 -1.49
N ARG A 410 -14.15 -14.42 -0.26
CA ARG A 410 -13.69 -15.03 1.01
C ARG A 410 -14.54 -14.60 2.19
N ASP A 411 -14.58 -15.46 3.23
CA ASP A 411 -15.26 -15.22 4.50
C ASP A 411 -14.32 -14.68 5.58
N ALA A 412 -13.01 -14.90 5.42
CA ALA A 412 -11.98 -14.47 6.36
C ALA A 412 -10.70 -14.04 5.64
N SER A 413 -9.95 -13.14 6.26
CA SER A 413 -8.62 -12.71 5.82
C SER A 413 -7.57 -13.16 6.80
N TYR A 414 -6.50 -13.77 6.27
CA TYR A 414 -5.30 -14.14 7.00
C TYR A 414 -4.32 -12.98 7.04
N TYR A 415 -3.63 -12.80 8.17
CA TYR A 415 -2.57 -11.82 8.38
C TYR A 415 -1.36 -12.46 9.04
N HIS A 416 -0.16 -12.13 8.56
CA HIS A 416 1.08 -12.54 9.23
C HIS A 416 2.15 -11.46 9.06
N PHE A 417 2.51 -10.82 10.17
CA PHE A 417 3.63 -9.91 10.29
C PHE A 417 4.82 -10.61 10.94
N TYR A 418 5.88 -10.83 10.18
CA TYR A 418 7.00 -11.71 10.55
C TYR A 418 8.14 -11.01 11.28
N GLU A 419 8.23 -9.68 11.18
CA GLU A 419 9.25 -8.95 11.92
C GLU A 419 8.92 -8.93 13.40
N HIS A 420 9.93 -9.15 14.24
CA HIS A 420 9.78 -9.08 15.68
C HIS A 420 11.02 -8.47 16.33
N GLY A 421 10.81 -7.87 17.47
CA GLY A 421 11.85 -7.23 18.27
C GLY A 421 11.29 -6.57 19.52
N LYS A 422 12.10 -5.83 20.24
CA LYS A 422 11.67 -5.14 21.47
C LYS A 422 10.53 -4.12 21.23
N ARG A 423 10.40 -3.60 19.99
CA ARG A 423 9.48 -2.50 19.65
C ARG A 423 8.19 -2.97 19.00
N LEU A 424 8.16 -4.20 18.50
CA LEU A 424 7.04 -4.74 17.75
C LEU A 424 7.08 -6.26 17.78
N PRO A 425 6.01 -6.94 18.21
CA PRO A 425 5.93 -8.40 18.22
C PRO A 425 5.60 -8.95 16.83
N GLU A 426 5.92 -10.22 16.60
CA GLU A 426 5.33 -11.01 15.53
C GLU A 426 3.83 -11.15 15.75
N MET A 427 3.05 -11.08 14.68
CA MET A 427 1.58 -11.13 14.72
C MET A 427 1.05 -12.10 13.68
N ILE A 428 0.18 -13.00 14.11
CA ILE A 428 -0.54 -13.93 13.24
C ILE A 428 -2.02 -13.81 13.57
N GLY A 429 -2.88 -13.68 12.57
CA GLY A 429 -4.29 -13.50 12.90
C GLY A 429 -5.26 -13.78 11.77
N ILE A 430 -6.52 -13.78 12.17
CA ILE A 430 -7.68 -13.93 11.30
C ILE A 430 -8.66 -12.77 11.55
N ARG A 431 -9.15 -12.20 10.47
CA ARG A 431 -10.22 -11.21 10.48
C ARG A 431 -11.41 -11.75 9.68
N THR A 432 -12.56 -11.87 10.33
CA THR A 432 -13.86 -12.21 9.73
C THR A 432 -14.72 -10.95 9.57
N ALA A 433 -15.94 -11.07 9.06
CA ALA A 433 -16.86 -9.93 8.95
C ALA A 433 -17.16 -9.26 10.31
N THR A 434 -17.11 -10.02 11.40
CA THR A 434 -17.58 -9.57 12.73
C THR A 434 -16.52 -9.56 13.81
N HIS A 435 -15.47 -10.37 13.67
CA HIS A 435 -14.46 -10.52 14.72
C HIS A 435 -13.05 -10.54 14.19
N LYS A 436 -12.10 -10.24 15.05
CA LYS A 436 -10.67 -10.36 14.80
C LYS A 436 -10.01 -11.11 15.94
N LEU A 437 -9.18 -12.10 15.61
CA LEU A 437 -8.32 -12.80 16.56
C LEU A 437 -6.86 -12.61 16.16
N ILE A 438 -6.04 -12.14 17.10
CA ILE A 438 -4.62 -11.92 16.91
C ILE A 438 -3.82 -12.76 17.89
N HIS A 439 -2.80 -13.42 17.40
CA HIS A 439 -1.79 -14.15 18.18
C HIS A 439 -0.44 -13.46 18.09
N TYR A 440 0.21 -13.30 19.21
CA TYR A 440 1.55 -12.71 19.36
C TYR A 440 2.51 -13.77 19.89
N PRO A 441 3.13 -14.60 19.04
CA PRO A 441 3.93 -15.77 19.46
C PRO A 441 5.11 -15.42 20.37
N THR A 442 5.63 -14.20 20.28
CA THR A 442 6.82 -13.75 20.99
C THR A 442 6.52 -13.06 22.33
N MET A 443 5.23 -12.86 22.67
CA MET A 443 4.80 -12.23 23.91
C MET A 443 4.57 -13.28 25.02
N ASP A 444 4.54 -12.85 26.28
CA ASP A 444 4.19 -13.69 27.41
C ASP A 444 2.72 -14.14 27.38
N LYS A 445 2.37 -15.13 28.19
CA LYS A 445 1.03 -15.76 28.16
C LYS A 445 -0.12 -14.78 28.39
N ARG A 446 0.07 -13.71 29.13
CA ARG A 446 -0.95 -12.69 29.42
C ARG A 446 -1.24 -11.83 28.19
N HIS A 447 -0.21 -11.58 27.37
CA HIS A 447 -0.25 -10.66 26.24
C HIS A 447 -0.19 -11.36 24.88
N GLN A 448 -0.37 -12.70 24.84
CA GLN A 448 -0.24 -13.49 23.61
C GLN A 448 -1.44 -13.42 22.67
N TRP A 449 -2.61 -13.00 23.15
CA TRP A 449 -3.83 -13.08 22.36
C TRP A 449 -4.72 -11.87 22.56
N GLU A 450 -5.30 -11.44 21.46
CA GLU A 450 -6.39 -10.45 21.45
C GLU A 450 -7.56 -10.97 20.62
N LEU A 451 -8.78 -10.71 21.11
CA LEU A 451 -10.04 -10.98 20.45
C LEU A 451 -10.87 -9.72 20.47
N PHE A 452 -11.29 -9.23 19.32
CA PHE A 452 -12.13 -8.06 19.17
C PHE A 452 -13.46 -8.39 18.49
N ASP A 453 -14.54 -7.79 18.97
CA ASP A 453 -15.86 -7.77 18.33
C ASP A 453 -15.98 -6.47 17.51
N LEU A 454 -15.74 -6.56 16.21
CA LEU A 454 -15.67 -5.40 15.32
C LEU A 454 -17.03 -4.72 15.07
N LEU A 455 -18.14 -5.37 15.44
CA LEU A 455 -19.47 -4.78 15.32
C LEU A 455 -19.81 -3.89 16.52
N ASN A 456 -19.40 -4.30 17.73
CA ASN A 456 -19.70 -3.59 18.98
C ASN A 456 -18.53 -2.76 19.49
N ASP A 457 -17.31 -3.03 19.02
CA ASP A 457 -16.07 -2.33 19.35
C ASP A 457 -15.22 -2.13 18.07
N PRO A 458 -15.67 -1.31 17.12
CA PRO A 458 -14.95 -1.07 15.86
C PRO A 458 -13.60 -0.36 16.06
N GLU A 459 -13.39 0.28 17.22
CA GLU A 459 -12.13 0.93 17.58
C GLU A 459 -11.18 0.00 18.37
N GLU A 460 -11.54 -1.29 18.56
CA GLU A 460 -10.67 -2.33 19.14
C GLU A 460 -10.09 -1.97 20.52
N MET A 461 -10.93 -1.34 21.35
CA MET A 461 -10.55 -0.88 22.68
C MET A 461 -10.56 -2.00 23.73
N LYS A 462 -11.36 -3.05 23.51
CA LYS A 462 -11.60 -4.08 24.50
C LYS A 462 -11.16 -5.46 24.05
N ASN A 463 -10.09 -5.99 24.65
CA ASN A 463 -9.68 -7.38 24.43
C ASN A 463 -10.61 -8.36 25.15
N LEU A 464 -11.40 -9.11 24.37
CA LEU A 464 -12.39 -10.09 24.86
C LEU A 464 -11.82 -11.49 25.05
N TYR A 465 -10.53 -11.71 24.76
CA TYR A 465 -9.94 -13.05 24.74
C TYR A 465 -10.05 -13.80 26.09
N GLY A 466 -9.92 -13.10 27.21
CA GLY A 466 -10.05 -13.64 28.56
C GLY A 466 -11.47 -13.87 29.06
N GLU A 467 -12.49 -13.31 28.36
CA GLU A 467 -13.87 -13.36 28.83
C GLU A 467 -14.53 -14.73 28.58
N ARG A 468 -15.12 -15.32 29.63
CA ARG A 468 -15.74 -16.65 29.58
C ARG A 468 -16.87 -16.75 28.55
N LYS A 469 -17.67 -15.69 28.40
CA LYS A 469 -18.80 -15.66 27.46
C LYS A 469 -18.36 -15.74 25.98
N HIS A 470 -17.13 -15.34 25.64
CA HIS A 470 -16.57 -15.38 24.29
C HIS A 470 -15.73 -16.64 24.00
N ARG A 471 -15.78 -17.65 24.90
CA ARG A 471 -15.00 -18.90 24.74
C ARG A 471 -15.30 -19.61 23.43
N ALA A 472 -16.58 -19.77 23.07
CA ALA A 472 -16.96 -20.46 21.84
C ALA A 472 -16.43 -19.72 20.60
N THR A 473 -16.65 -18.42 20.51
CA THR A 473 -16.12 -17.55 19.42
C THR A 473 -14.60 -17.69 19.30
N ARG A 474 -13.89 -17.60 20.40
CA ARG A 474 -12.43 -17.73 20.45
C ARG A 474 -11.94 -19.07 19.91
N GLU A 475 -12.54 -20.20 20.36
CA GLU A 475 -12.11 -21.53 19.92
C GLU A 475 -12.45 -21.78 18.45
N ASN A 476 -13.60 -21.28 17.95
CA ASN A 476 -13.95 -21.34 16.53
C ASN A 476 -12.92 -20.57 15.69
N LEU A 477 -12.63 -19.31 16.02
CA LEU A 477 -11.65 -18.49 15.29
C LEU A 477 -10.24 -19.08 15.32
N LYS A 478 -9.84 -19.74 16.41
CA LYS A 478 -8.58 -20.51 16.46
C LYS A 478 -8.61 -21.69 15.49
N GLY A 479 -9.76 -22.36 15.39
CA GLY A 479 -9.97 -23.45 14.43
C GLY A 479 -9.82 -22.95 13.00
N ASP A 480 -10.51 -21.86 12.67
CA ASP A 480 -10.48 -21.23 11.34
C ASP A 480 -9.08 -20.72 10.99
N LEU A 481 -8.38 -20.10 11.95
CA LEU A 481 -7.00 -19.65 11.76
C LEU A 481 -6.05 -20.82 11.46
N ARG A 482 -6.15 -21.93 12.20
CA ARG A 482 -5.37 -23.15 11.91
C ARG A 482 -5.67 -23.71 10.51
N GLN A 483 -6.94 -23.68 10.10
CA GLN A 483 -7.34 -24.12 8.76
C GLN A 483 -6.74 -23.21 7.68
N LEU A 484 -6.76 -21.89 7.85
CA LEU A 484 -6.16 -20.93 6.92
C LEU A 484 -4.63 -21.12 6.83
N ILE A 485 -3.94 -21.29 7.95
CA ILE A 485 -2.50 -21.57 7.97
C ILE A 485 -2.18 -22.82 7.15
N LYS A 486 -2.97 -23.90 7.33
CA LYS A 486 -2.81 -25.14 6.57
C LYS A 486 -3.13 -24.96 5.07
N GLN A 487 -4.23 -24.27 4.73
CA GLN A 487 -4.63 -24.05 3.34
C GLN A 487 -3.64 -23.18 2.57
N LEU A 488 -3.06 -22.18 3.25
CA LEU A 488 -2.08 -21.28 2.68
C LEU A 488 -0.66 -21.85 2.72
N ASP A 489 -0.48 -23.01 3.36
CA ASP A 489 0.81 -23.67 3.54
C ASP A 489 1.87 -22.72 4.17
N ASP A 490 1.43 -21.97 5.21
CA ASP A 490 2.33 -21.15 5.99
C ASP A 490 3.11 -22.06 6.97
N PRO A 491 4.46 -22.00 7.02
CA PRO A 491 5.28 -22.88 7.84
C PRO A 491 5.17 -22.62 9.36
N VAL A 492 4.23 -21.78 9.79
CA VAL A 492 3.94 -21.57 11.22
C VAL A 492 3.39 -22.85 11.81
N GLU A 493 4.10 -23.41 12.80
CA GLU A 493 3.66 -24.62 13.48
C GLU A 493 2.39 -24.39 14.31
N ALA A 494 1.42 -25.29 14.19
CA ALA A 494 0.19 -25.31 14.99
C ALA A 494 0.42 -25.23 16.53
N PRO A 495 1.51 -25.75 17.12
CA PRO A 495 1.83 -25.58 18.54
C PRO A 495 2.04 -24.11 18.96
N ALA A 496 2.52 -23.24 18.07
CA ALA A 496 2.64 -21.82 18.36
C ALA A 496 1.30 -21.18 18.76
N LEU A 497 0.18 -21.74 18.27
CA LEU A 497 -1.18 -21.27 18.56
C LEU A 497 -1.75 -21.82 19.88
N THR A 498 -1.10 -22.78 20.54
CA THR A 498 -1.57 -23.38 21.81
C THR A 498 -0.97 -22.75 23.06
N GLY A 499 0.00 -21.84 22.92
CA GLY A 499 0.64 -21.18 24.08
C GLY A 499 1.58 -22.09 24.90
N THR A 500 1.85 -23.31 24.44
CA THR A 500 2.76 -24.27 25.14
C THR A 500 4.13 -24.38 24.45
N GLY A 501 4.42 -23.54 23.46
CA GLY A 501 5.52 -23.73 22.57
C GLY A 501 6.85 -23.14 23.02
N LYS A 502 7.83 -24.00 23.20
CA LYS A 502 9.20 -23.66 22.83
C LYS A 502 9.24 -23.50 21.32
N ARG A 503 9.73 -22.37 20.83
CA ARG A 503 9.90 -22.06 19.42
C ARG A 503 10.70 -23.15 18.71
N LEU A 504 10.07 -24.03 17.96
CA LEU A 504 10.74 -24.78 16.89
C LEU A 504 10.76 -23.89 15.67
N VAL A 505 11.82 -23.14 15.51
CA VAL A 505 12.18 -22.55 14.21
C VAL A 505 12.47 -23.74 13.31
N ALA A 506 11.62 -24.01 12.33
CA ALA A 506 12.00 -24.87 11.23
C ALA A 506 13.30 -24.28 10.66
N ARG A 507 14.41 -24.96 10.91
CA ARG A 507 15.65 -24.71 10.18
C ARG A 507 15.33 -25.05 8.74
N LEU A 508 15.07 -24.04 7.93
CA LEU A 508 15.40 -24.15 6.52
C LEU A 508 16.88 -24.51 6.51
N ASP A 509 17.20 -25.69 6.01
CA ASP A 509 18.56 -26.13 5.86
C ASP A 509 19.35 -25.03 5.16
N ALA A 510 20.10 -24.31 5.97
CA ALA A 510 20.97 -23.25 5.53
C ALA A 510 22.28 -23.90 5.04
N GLY A 511 22.20 -24.58 3.93
CA GLY A 511 23.32 -24.64 3.02
C GLY A 511 23.55 -23.22 2.54
N ALA A 512 24.49 -22.51 3.18
CA ALA A 512 25.06 -21.23 2.78
C ALA A 512 24.20 -19.94 3.01
N ILE A 513 23.82 -19.62 4.25
CA ILE A 513 23.69 -18.22 4.67
C ILE A 513 24.27 -18.07 6.07
N ASN A 514 25.54 -17.60 6.12
CA ASN A 514 26.23 -17.21 7.33
C ASN A 514 25.42 -16.22 8.16
N GLN A 515 25.32 -16.51 9.47
CA GLN A 515 24.80 -15.64 10.51
C GLN A 515 25.35 -14.21 10.36
N ILE A 516 24.46 -13.29 10.00
CA ILE A 516 24.71 -11.87 10.20
C ILE A 516 24.06 -11.52 11.54
N ARG A 517 24.87 -11.28 12.54
CA ARG A 517 24.49 -10.61 13.78
C ARG A 517 23.85 -9.26 13.40
N PHE A 518 22.55 -9.15 13.56
CA PHE A 518 21.84 -7.87 13.50
C PHE A 518 22.01 -7.15 14.84
N GLU A 519 23.13 -6.46 15.00
CA GLU A 519 23.16 -5.33 15.92
C GLU A 519 22.31 -4.22 15.30
N THR A 520 21.23 -3.92 16.00
CA THR A 520 20.43 -2.68 15.99
C THR A 520 20.60 -1.73 14.82
N LEU A 521 19.91 -1.96 13.72
CA LEU A 521 19.90 -1.09 12.55
C LEU A 521 18.75 -0.07 12.54
N SER A 522 17.93 -0.01 13.58
CA SER A 522 16.89 1.03 13.69
C SER A 522 17.43 2.39 14.18
N SER A 523 18.65 2.43 14.73
CA SER A 523 19.31 3.69 15.16
C SER A 523 20.17 4.34 14.08
N ARG A 524 20.33 3.71 12.90
CA ARG A 524 21.15 4.25 11.79
C ARG A 524 20.37 4.70 10.56
N PHE A 525 19.05 4.78 10.64
CA PHE A 525 18.26 5.60 9.70
C PHE A 525 18.04 7.01 10.21
N GLU A 526 18.91 7.48 11.09
CA GLU A 526 19.16 8.92 11.19
C GLU A 526 19.66 9.36 9.81
N THR A 527 18.97 10.31 9.21
CA THR A 527 19.47 11.15 8.14
C THR A 527 20.94 11.44 8.43
N PRO A 528 21.85 11.36 7.47
CA PRO A 528 23.21 11.85 7.69
C PRO A 528 23.10 13.26 8.24
N VAL A 529 23.43 13.43 9.50
CA VAL A 529 23.68 14.73 10.12
C VAL A 529 24.90 15.28 9.40
N GLY A 530 24.66 16.14 8.43
CA GLY A 530 25.73 16.69 7.61
C GLY A 530 25.29 17.63 6.50
N ILE A 531 23.98 17.81 6.30
CA ILE A 531 23.50 18.98 5.55
C ILE A 531 23.09 19.99 6.61
N ARG A 532 24.06 20.79 7.04
CA ARG A 532 23.80 22.07 7.66
C ARG A 532 22.77 22.80 6.82
N SER A 533 21.70 23.22 7.46
CA SER A 533 20.80 24.27 7.03
C SER A 533 21.60 25.46 6.51
N GLN A 534 21.84 25.51 5.23
CA GLN A 534 22.16 26.71 4.51
C GLN A 534 21.01 26.95 3.54
N ILE A 535 19.98 27.50 4.04
CA ILE A 535 18.99 28.38 3.38
C ILE A 535 18.14 28.91 4.54
N VAL A 536 18.68 29.83 5.29
CA VAL A 536 17.93 30.93 5.89
C VAL A 536 18.52 32.16 5.20
N PRO A 537 17.76 32.93 4.40
CA PRO A 537 18.21 34.24 3.98
C PRO A 537 18.31 35.09 5.25
N GLU A 538 19.50 35.64 5.53
CA GLU A 538 19.66 36.75 6.43
C GLU A 538 18.70 37.86 6.01
N ILE A 539 17.72 38.14 6.84
CA ILE A 539 16.99 39.40 6.79
C ILE A 539 17.99 40.43 7.32
N GLY A 540 18.57 41.17 6.40
CA GLY A 540 19.48 42.23 6.67
C GLY A 540 18.85 43.24 7.65
N GLN A 541 19.58 43.52 8.71
CA GLN A 541 19.40 44.70 9.54
C GLN A 541 19.55 45.94 8.67
N VAL A 542 18.45 46.62 8.42
CA VAL A 542 18.51 48.01 7.94
C VAL A 542 18.88 48.87 9.15
N ALA A 543 20.14 49.29 9.18
CA ALA A 543 20.62 50.30 10.10
C ALA A 543 19.97 51.63 9.75
N THR A 544 19.16 52.15 10.64
CA THR A 544 18.81 53.57 10.65
C THR A 544 20.05 54.40 11.01
N LYS A 545 20.52 55.20 10.09
CA LYS A 545 21.28 56.40 10.36
C LYS A 545 20.55 57.61 9.80
N ASN A 546 20.28 58.50 10.73
CA ASN A 546 19.80 59.88 10.66
C ASN A 546 18.35 60.08 10.20
#